data_da223b2042161bee42a7f11748fd8784
#
_entry.id   da223b2042161bee42a7f11748fd8784
#
_cell.length_a   1.000
_cell.length_b   1.000
_cell.length_c   1.000
_cell.angle_alpha   90.00
_cell.angle_beta   90.00
_cell.angle_gamma   90.00
#
_symmetry.space_group_name_H-M   'P 1'
#
loop_
_entity.id
_entity.type
_entity.pdbx_description
1 polymer ?
#
loop_
_entity_poly.entity_id
_entity_poly.type
_entity_poly.pdbx_seq_one_letter_code
_entity_poly.pdbx_strand_id
1 'polypeptide(L)'
;MTQNSRTDRDVTSATSAVWSNHVPVANTPKGFTVRTTYPQNPQGVEVMLERWEAGTEEPPHFHPGDDMTVVVEGKMSIQFYQHEAGALVPDGERVVLTQGQVGYVRAGRIHDAKYLEPCKLVYVHDKAFGFHLPS
;
A
#
# COMPACT_ATOMS: atom_id res chain seq x y z
N MET A 1 -25.17 -8.27 -25.84
CA MET A 1 -24.53 -7.46 -25.72
C MET A 1 -23.43 -7.80 -25.34
N THR A 2 -22.81 -7.53 -25.81
CA THR A 2 -21.81 -7.86 -25.36
C THR A 2 -21.35 -6.99 -24.57
N GLN A 3 -22.10 -6.66 -23.81
CA GLN A 3 -21.60 -5.99 -22.81
C GLN A 3 -20.21 -6.25 -22.67
N ASN A 4 -19.59 -5.33 -22.38
CA ASN A 4 -18.27 -5.44 -22.02
C ASN A 4 -18.19 -6.32 -20.79
N SER A 5 -17.87 -7.59 -21.00
CA SER A 5 -17.82 -8.54 -19.91
C SER A 5 -16.80 -8.16 -18.86
N ARG A 6 -15.76 -7.42 -19.25
CA ARG A 6 -14.77 -6.93 -18.31
C ARG A 6 -15.39 -5.92 -17.34
N THR A 7 -16.20 -5.00 -17.87
CA THR A 7 -16.90 -4.03 -17.04
C THR A 7 -17.86 -4.71 -16.08
N ASP A 8 -18.56 -5.74 -16.56
CA ASP A 8 -19.46 -6.50 -15.70
C ASP A 8 -18.72 -7.16 -14.55
N ARG A 9 -17.55 -7.75 -14.84
CA ARG A 9 -16.74 -8.36 -13.80
C ARG A 9 -16.23 -7.33 -12.80
N ASP A 10 -15.87 -6.15 -13.27
CA ASP A 10 -15.37 -5.08 -12.40
C ASP A 10 -16.46 -4.64 -11.43
N VAL A 11 -17.65 -4.46 -11.93
CA VAL A 11 -18.79 -4.08 -11.10
C VAL A 11 -19.10 -5.18 -10.09
N THR A 12 -19.09 -6.43 -10.52
CA THR A 12 -19.34 -7.56 -9.63
C THR A 12 -18.28 -7.62 -8.53
N SER A 13 -17.02 -7.41 -8.87
CA SER A 13 -15.96 -7.37 -7.87
C SER A 13 -16.18 -6.26 -6.86
N ALA A 14 -16.63 -5.10 -7.30
CA ALA A 14 -16.84 -3.97 -6.41
C ALA A 14 -17.99 -4.23 -5.42
N THR A 15 -18.96 -5.08 -5.79
CA THR A 15 -20.11 -5.35 -4.94
C THR A 15 -19.93 -6.57 -4.06
N SER A 16 -18.92 -7.41 -4.30
CA SER A 16 -18.66 -8.57 -3.46
C SER A 16 -17.88 -8.15 -2.22
N ALA A 17 -17.65 -9.11 -1.32
CA ALA A 17 -16.91 -8.85 -0.09
C ALA A 17 -15.48 -8.44 -0.41
N VAL A 18 -15.22 -7.15 -0.50
CA VAL A 18 -13.94 -6.62 -0.99
C VAL A 18 -12.77 -6.96 -0.08
N TRP A 19 -13.03 -7.29 1.17
CA TRP A 19 -11.96 -7.64 2.11
C TRP A 19 -11.74 -9.14 2.23
N SER A 20 -12.29 -9.92 1.27
CA SER A 20 -12.03 -11.34 1.17
C SER A 20 -11.16 -11.63 -0.06
N ASN A 21 -10.71 -12.87 -0.18
CA ASN A 21 -9.90 -13.32 -1.31
C ASN A 21 -8.56 -12.57 -1.42
N HIS A 22 -8.02 -12.19 -0.29
CA HIS A 22 -6.69 -11.59 -0.24
C HIS A 22 -5.63 -12.69 -0.29
N VAL A 23 -4.55 -12.42 -1.02
CA VAL A 23 -3.46 -13.37 -1.20
C VAL A 23 -2.15 -12.73 -0.75
N PRO A 24 -1.19 -13.52 -0.27
CA PRO A 24 0.13 -12.99 0.05
C PRO A 24 0.88 -12.59 -1.22
N VAL A 25 1.80 -11.63 -1.07
CA VAL A 25 2.66 -11.19 -2.15
C VAL A 25 4.07 -11.68 -1.86
N ALA A 26 4.72 -12.26 -2.88
CA ALA A 26 6.08 -12.78 -2.71
C ALA A 26 7.04 -11.67 -2.27
N ASN A 27 7.97 -12.04 -1.39
CA ASN A 27 9.02 -11.14 -0.91
C ASN A 27 8.51 -9.93 -0.13
N THR A 28 7.34 -10.05 0.48
CA THR A 28 6.81 -9.01 1.37
C THR A 28 6.70 -9.59 2.79
N PRO A 29 6.53 -8.74 3.82
CA PRO A 29 6.42 -9.23 5.18
C PRO A 29 5.26 -10.21 5.37
N LYS A 30 5.48 -11.20 6.21
CA LYS A 30 4.40 -12.06 6.65
C LYS A 30 3.35 -11.20 7.37
N GLY A 31 2.09 -11.50 7.16
CA GLY A 31 1.01 -10.70 7.74
C GLY A 31 0.41 -9.69 6.77
N PHE A 32 1.01 -9.59 5.60
CA PHE A 32 0.49 -8.74 4.53
C PHE A 32 -0.23 -9.60 3.50
N THR A 33 -1.44 -9.22 3.15
CA THR A 33 -2.15 -9.82 2.03
C THR A 33 -2.83 -8.71 1.24
N VAL A 34 -3.06 -8.99 -0.03
CA VAL A 34 -3.60 -7.98 -0.94
C VAL A 34 -4.68 -8.56 -1.83
N ARG A 35 -5.62 -7.74 -2.17
CA ARG A 35 -6.54 -7.97 -3.28
C ARG A 35 -6.35 -6.80 -4.22
N THR A 36 -5.92 -7.08 -5.44
CA THR A 36 -5.77 -6.04 -6.45
C THR A 36 -7.12 -5.82 -7.12
N THR A 37 -7.45 -4.58 -7.37
CA THR A 37 -8.67 -4.27 -8.10
C THR A 37 -8.46 -4.57 -9.59
N TYR A 38 -9.55 -4.78 -10.27
CA TYR A 38 -9.54 -5.08 -11.69
C TYR A 38 -10.18 -3.90 -12.43
N PRO A 39 -9.66 -3.51 -13.57
CA PRO A 39 -8.49 -4.07 -14.27
C PRO A 39 -7.18 -3.52 -13.74
N GLN A 40 -6.14 -4.33 -13.86
CA GLN A 40 -4.79 -3.88 -13.58
C GLN A 40 -4.25 -3.14 -14.79
N ASN A 41 -3.55 -2.05 -14.51
CA ASN A 41 -2.92 -1.29 -15.58
C ASN A 41 -1.52 -0.87 -15.15
N PRO A 42 -0.47 -1.61 -15.55
CA PRO A 42 0.90 -1.29 -15.14
C PRO A 42 1.38 0.07 -15.64
N GLN A 43 0.69 0.65 -16.62
CA GLN A 43 1.06 1.96 -17.17
C GLN A 43 0.27 3.10 -16.54
N GLY A 44 -0.60 2.81 -15.63
CA GLY A 44 -1.48 3.81 -15.03
C GLY A 44 -1.69 3.59 -13.55
N VAL A 45 -2.77 4.14 -13.06
CA VAL A 45 -3.12 4.05 -11.64
C VAL A 45 -3.55 2.64 -11.30
N GLU A 46 -3.00 2.11 -10.23
CA GLU A 46 -3.44 0.84 -9.65
C GLU A 46 -3.98 1.06 -8.25
N VAL A 47 -4.94 0.23 -7.88
CA VAL A 47 -5.53 0.26 -6.54
C VAL A 47 -5.39 -1.12 -5.91
N MET A 48 -4.84 -1.16 -4.70
CA MET A 48 -4.70 -2.40 -3.94
C MET A 48 -5.49 -2.26 -2.64
N LEU A 49 -6.25 -3.29 -2.33
CA LEU A 49 -6.96 -3.39 -1.06
C LEU A 49 -6.08 -4.27 -0.18
N GLU A 50 -5.49 -3.68 0.85
CA GLU A 50 -4.47 -4.34 1.66
C GLU A 50 -4.98 -4.68 3.04
N ARG A 51 -4.58 -5.83 3.54
CA ARG A 51 -4.80 -6.22 4.94
C ARG A 51 -3.44 -6.46 5.57
N TRP A 52 -3.28 -5.93 6.77
CA TRP A 52 -2.04 -6.05 7.55
C TRP A 52 -2.38 -6.53 8.96
N GLU A 53 -1.65 -7.53 9.43
CA GLU A 53 -1.80 -7.98 10.81
C GLU A 53 -1.07 -7.02 11.75
N ALA A 54 -1.61 -6.87 12.95
CA ALA A 54 -0.95 -6.06 13.98
C ALA A 54 0.47 -6.58 14.24
N GLY A 55 1.39 -5.66 14.44
CA GLY A 55 2.79 -6.01 14.69
C GLY A 55 3.63 -6.23 13.44
N THR A 56 3.03 -6.18 12.26
CA THR A 56 3.78 -6.28 11.00
C THR A 56 4.56 -4.99 10.77
N GLU A 57 5.76 -5.10 10.25
CA GLU A 57 6.61 -3.95 9.94
C GLU A 57 7.20 -4.10 8.55
N GLU A 58 7.22 -2.99 7.82
CA GLU A 58 7.94 -2.90 6.56
C GLU A 58 9.25 -2.17 6.82
N PRO A 59 10.40 -2.72 6.40
CA PRO A 59 11.67 -2.02 6.57
C PRO A 59 11.71 -0.77 5.69
N PRO A 60 12.67 0.11 5.89
CA PRO A 60 12.85 1.26 4.98
C PRO A 60 12.93 0.81 3.54
N HIS A 61 12.11 1.44 2.69
CA HIS A 61 12.00 1.10 1.27
C HIS A 61 11.44 2.31 0.52
N PHE A 62 11.39 2.22 -0.81
CA PHE A 62 10.74 3.24 -1.63
C PHE A 62 10.00 2.58 -2.79
N HIS A 63 9.12 3.33 -3.40
CA HIS A 63 8.33 2.90 -4.55
C HIS A 63 8.64 3.77 -5.76
N PRO A 64 8.49 3.24 -6.98
CA PRO A 64 8.82 4.02 -8.19
C PRO A 64 7.85 5.14 -8.51
N GLY A 65 6.62 5.07 -8.00
CA GLY A 65 5.61 6.09 -8.25
C GLY A 65 5.16 6.80 -6.98
N ASP A 66 4.34 7.82 -7.15
CA ASP A 66 3.66 8.46 -6.04
C ASP A 66 2.55 7.55 -5.55
N ASP A 67 2.29 7.56 -4.26
CA ASP A 67 1.22 6.75 -3.73
C ASP A 67 0.45 7.46 -2.62
N MET A 68 -0.75 6.96 -2.38
CA MET A 68 -1.59 7.38 -1.27
C MET A 68 -2.09 6.13 -0.56
N THR A 69 -2.08 6.17 0.76
CA THR A 69 -2.64 5.12 1.60
C THR A 69 -3.81 5.70 2.37
N VAL A 70 -4.98 5.10 2.21
CA VAL A 70 -6.16 5.46 3.00
C VAL A 70 -6.35 4.41 4.08
N VAL A 71 -6.35 4.82 5.34
CA VAL A 71 -6.61 3.88 6.43
C VAL A 71 -8.12 3.73 6.57
N VAL A 72 -8.62 2.58 6.15
CA VAL A 72 -10.05 2.27 6.27
C VAL A 72 -10.37 1.80 7.68
N GLU A 73 -9.45 1.05 8.28
CA GLU A 73 -9.61 0.51 9.61
C GLU A 73 -8.22 0.27 10.21
N GLY A 74 -8.07 0.56 11.49
CA GLY A 74 -6.84 0.30 12.23
C GLY A 74 -5.96 1.52 12.44
N LYS A 75 -4.70 1.25 12.76
CA LYS A 75 -3.72 2.28 13.07
C LYS A 75 -2.36 1.85 12.53
N MET A 76 -1.71 2.72 11.79
CA MET A 76 -0.37 2.48 11.28
C MET A 76 0.50 3.72 11.46
N SER A 77 1.78 3.56 11.27
CA SER A 77 2.70 4.70 11.31
C SER A 77 3.72 4.60 10.18
N ILE A 78 4.19 5.76 9.75
CA ILE A 78 5.19 5.89 8.69
C ILE A 78 6.31 6.78 9.21
N GLN A 79 7.55 6.34 9.04
CA GLN A 79 8.75 7.15 9.30
C GLN A 79 9.45 7.37 7.97
N PHE A 80 9.73 8.63 7.66
CA PHE A 80 10.54 8.96 6.49
C PHE A 80 12.02 8.99 6.87
N TYR A 81 12.88 8.78 5.88
CA TYR A 81 14.32 8.74 6.07
C TYR A 81 15.03 9.52 4.98
N GLN A 82 16.23 9.96 5.29
CA GLN A 82 17.13 10.56 4.31
C GLN A 82 18.52 9.98 4.49
N HIS A 83 19.34 10.06 3.45
CA HIS A 83 20.73 9.69 3.54
C HIS A 83 21.52 10.84 4.14
N GLU A 84 22.36 10.51 5.11
CA GLU A 84 23.23 11.49 5.71
C GLU A 84 24.53 10.80 6.06
N ALA A 85 25.63 11.26 5.48
CA ALA A 85 26.94 10.67 5.70
C ALA A 85 26.99 9.16 5.43
N GLY A 86 26.26 8.70 4.41
CA GLY A 86 26.26 7.29 4.03
C GLY A 86 25.33 6.39 4.84
N ALA A 87 24.55 6.96 5.73
CA ALA A 87 23.61 6.19 6.55
C ALA A 87 22.20 6.74 6.38
N LEU A 88 21.20 5.89 6.63
CA LEU A 88 19.82 6.34 6.68
C LEU A 88 19.55 6.91 8.06
N VAL A 89 19.03 8.12 8.10
CA VAL A 89 18.62 8.75 9.36
C VAL A 89 17.15 9.18 9.25
N PRO A 90 16.42 9.17 10.37
CA PRO A 90 15.03 9.63 10.33
C PRO A 90 14.95 11.08 9.88
N ASP A 91 13.95 11.36 9.04
CA ASP A 91 13.69 12.70 8.54
C ASP A 91 12.32 13.12 9.05
N GLY A 92 12.33 13.92 10.10
CA GLY A 92 11.12 14.34 10.77
C GLY A 92 10.56 13.30 11.73
N GLU A 93 9.40 13.59 12.27
CA GLU A 93 8.76 12.71 13.23
C GLU A 93 7.98 11.60 12.51
N ARG A 94 7.79 10.49 13.22
CA ARG A 94 6.96 9.41 12.72
C ARG A 94 5.50 9.86 12.67
N VAL A 95 4.87 9.65 11.52
CA VAL A 95 3.48 10.02 11.30
C VAL A 95 2.59 8.84 11.67
N VAL A 96 1.59 9.08 12.51
CA VAL A 96 0.61 8.06 12.88
C VAL A 96 -0.69 8.33 12.14
N LEU A 97 -1.21 7.31 11.46
CA LEU A 97 -2.45 7.41 10.72
C LEU A 97 -3.49 6.46 11.34
N THR A 98 -4.69 6.99 11.56
CA THR A 98 -5.82 6.23 12.08
C THR A 98 -6.96 6.23 11.07
N GLN A 99 -8.03 5.54 11.40
CA GLN A 99 -9.17 5.38 10.52
C GLN A 99 -9.60 6.69 9.87
N GLY A 100 -9.76 6.68 8.56
CA GLY A 100 -10.20 7.82 7.76
C GLY A 100 -9.09 8.77 7.34
N GLN A 101 -7.86 8.55 7.80
CA GLN A 101 -6.74 9.42 7.43
C GLN A 101 -5.99 8.89 6.21
N VAL A 102 -5.33 9.80 5.52
CA VAL A 102 -4.62 9.51 4.27
C VAL A 102 -3.16 9.89 4.43
N GLY A 103 -2.28 8.99 4.05
CA GLY A 103 -0.85 9.27 3.91
C GLY A 103 -0.49 9.38 2.45
N TYR A 104 0.38 10.33 2.12
CA TYR A 104 0.88 10.50 0.76
C TYR A 104 2.39 10.34 0.77
N VAL A 105 2.90 9.52 -0.15
CA VAL A 105 4.34 9.25 -0.25
C VAL A 105 4.77 9.49 -1.68
N ARG A 106 5.74 10.38 -1.87
CA ARG A 106 6.26 10.68 -3.20
C ARG A 106 7.13 9.56 -3.73
N ALA A 107 7.18 9.46 -5.05
CA ALA A 107 8.07 8.52 -5.74
C ALA A 107 9.50 8.65 -5.19
N GLY A 108 10.10 7.52 -4.90
CA GLY A 108 11.49 7.47 -4.42
C GLY A 108 11.70 7.87 -2.97
N ARG A 109 10.67 8.28 -2.27
CA ARG A 109 10.80 8.73 -0.88
C ARG A 109 10.97 7.53 0.05
N ILE A 110 12.12 7.44 0.71
CA ILE A 110 12.42 6.32 1.61
C ILE A 110 11.59 6.44 2.88
N HIS A 111 10.93 5.36 3.23
CA HIS A 111 10.07 5.31 4.41
C HIS A 111 9.93 3.88 4.91
N ASP A 112 9.58 3.75 6.19
CA ASP A 112 9.13 2.47 6.72
C ASP A 112 7.62 2.54 6.99
N ALA A 113 7.04 1.44 7.41
CA ALA A 113 5.68 1.40 7.90
C ALA A 113 5.58 0.39 9.04
N LYS A 114 4.77 0.71 10.03
CA LYS A 114 4.49 -0.19 11.15
C LYS A 114 2.99 -0.23 11.37
N TYR A 115 2.47 -1.43 11.54
CA TYR A 115 1.04 -1.63 11.70
C TYR A 115 0.76 -1.93 13.17
N LEU A 116 0.23 -0.92 13.88
CA LEU A 116 0.06 -0.97 15.33
C LEU A 116 -1.20 -1.72 15.74
N GLU A 117 -2.17 -1.81 14.85
CA GLU A 117 -3.42 -2.57 14.98
C GLU A 117 -3.66 -3.30 13.67
N PRO A 118 -4.55 -4.29 13.62
CA PRO A 118 -4.91 -4.87 12.33
C PRO A 118 -5.44 -3.77 11.41
N CYS A 119 -4.93 -3.70 10.21
CA CYS A 119 -5.26 -2.61 9.28
C CYS A 119 -5.92 -3.12 8.01
N LYS A 120 -6.85 -2.33 7.50
CA LYS A 120 -7.35 -2.42 6.14
C LYS A 120 -7.06 -1.11 5.46
N LEU A 121 -6.34 -1.16 4.36
CA LEU A 121 -5.90 0.02 3.64
C LEU A 121 -6.36 -0.02 2.19
N VAL A 122 -6.66 1.16 1.66
CA VAL A 122 -6.75 1.35 0.22
C VAL A 122 -5.45 2.01 -0.20
N TYR A 123 -4.67 1.34 -1.03
CA TYR A 123 -3.37 1.82 -1.48
C TYR A 123 -3.48 2.13 -2.97
N VAL A 124 -3.21 3.37 -3.33
CA VAL A 124 -3.32 3.86 -4.71
C VAL A 124 -1.96 4.34 -5.16
N HIS A 125 -1.48 3.86 -6.30
CA HIS A 125 -0.22 4.33 -6.85
C HIS A 125 -0.32 4.55 -8.35
N ASP A 126 0.51 5.43 -8.87
CA ASP A 126 0.41 5.90 -10.23
C ASP A 126 1.31 5.18 -11.24
N LYS A 127 2.00 4.14 -10.80
CA LYS A 127 2.86 3.33 -11.64
C LYS A 127 2.76 1.88 -11.20
N ALA A 128 3.31 0.98 -11.98
CA ALA A 128 3.37 -0.41 -11.56
C ALA A 128 4.03 -0.49 -10.18
N PHE A 129 3.46 -1.31 -9.31
CA PHE A 129 3.95 -1.45 -7.95
C PHE A 129 5.40 -1.94 -7.94
N GLY A 130 6.22 -1.35 -7.11
CA GLY A 130 7.57 -1.79 -6.86
C GLY A 130 7.97 -1.48 -5.43
N PHE A 131 8.66 -2.44 -4.81
CA PHE A 131 9.15 -2.32 -3.44
C PHE A 131 10.66 -2.44 -3.53
N HIS A 132 11.36 -1.34 -3.29
CA HIS A 132 12.80 -1.28 -3.46
C HIS A 132 13.49 -0.94 -2.16
N LEU A 133 14.53 -1.69 -1.82
CA LEU A 133 15.33 -1.39 -0.65
C LEU A 133 16.34 -0.29 -1.00
N PRO A 134 16.60 0.63 -0.09
CA PRO A 134 17.59 1.67 -0.32
C PRO A 134 19.00 1.07 -0.32
N SER A 135 19.89 1.63 -1.14
CA SER A 135 21.28 1.19 -1.22
C SER A 135 22.18 1.95 -0.27
#